data_bd30e7ab40777c328b21c32d6ff807d5
#
_entry.id   bd30e7ab40777c328b21c32d6ff807d5
#
_cell.length_a   1.000
_cell.length_b   1.000
_cell.length_c   1.000
_cell.angle_alpha   90.00
_cell.angle_beta   90.00
_cell.angle_gamma   90.00
#
_symmetry.space_group_name_H-M   'P 1'
#
loop_
_entity.id
_entity.type
_entity.pdbx_description
1 polymer ?
#
loop_
_entity_poly.entity_id
_entity_poly.type
_entity_poly.pdbx_seq_one_letter_code
_entity_poly.pdbx_strand_id
1 'polypeptide(L)'
;MALLSFDVEHDRKKAFVSMGVVLVALLIFPFVAQQFGNSWVRIIDMALLYIMLALGLNIVVGFAGLLDLGYIAFFAVGAYMTGLLASPQFAALLESVVYQYPILGEWLIAVMGPEITQTGIHLSVWVIVPLAALTAGFFGALLGAPTLKLRGDYLAIVTLGFGEIIRIFMNNLNDPINFTNGPQGINNIDPIRIFGTSLAGEAGSKATVMIGDYGMPSVNAYYFLFLFLCIVIVFVTARLQHSRLGRAWVAIREDEIAAKAMGINTRNVKLLAFTMGASFGGVAGSMFASFQGFVSPESFSLTESIAVLAMVVLGGIGHIPGVILGGVLLAALPEVLRHVVEPAQNAIFGKVLIEAEVLRQLLYGLAMVLIMLNRPAGLWPSPKHEDRPEAAETNKPDAFPAA
;
A
#
# COMPACT_ATOMS: atom_id res chain seq x y z
N MET A 1 28.39 5.48 -1.13
CA MET A 1 27.50 4.73 -2.04
C MET A 1 27.74 3.21 -2.05
N ALA A 2 28.80 2.74 -1.38
CA ALA A 2 29.13 1.30 -1.26
C ALA A 2 28.49 0.58 -0.04
N LEU A 3 27.67 1.28 0.76
CA LEU A 3 27.10 0.74 2.01
C LEU A 3 25.79 -0.05 1.84
N LEU A 4 25.25 -0.15 0.62
CA LEU A 4 23.96 -0.77 0.33
C LEU A 4 24.00 -1.79 -0.82
N SER A 5 25.17 -2.21 -1.30
CA SER A 5 25.26 -3.41 -2.12
C SER A 5 25.17 -4.62 -1.19
N PHE A 6 23.96 -5.14 -1.04
CA PHE A 6 23.72 -6.42 -0.38
C PHE A 6 24.23 -7.55 -1.27
N ASP A 7 25.53 -7.74 -1.29
CA ASP A 7 26.16 -8.94 -1.78
C ASP A 7 26.06 -9.98 -0.66
N VAL A 8 24.92 -10.70 -0.64
CA VAL A 8 24.51 -11.59 0.46
C VAL A 8 25.42 -12.83 0.55
N GLU A 9 26.24 -13.07 -0.44
CA GLU A 9 27.03 -14.31 -0.51
C GLU A 9 28.44 -14.18 0.08
N HIS A 10 29.02 -12.97 0.22
CA HIS A 10 30.42 -12.85 0.62
C HIS A 10 30.69 -12.32 2.03
N ASP A 11 29.69 -11.71 2.73
CA ASP A 11 29.96 -11.16 4.07
C ASP A 11 28.70 -11.10 4.97
N ARG A 12 28.16 -12.28 5.35
CA ARG A 12 26.99 -12.38 6.24
C ARG A 12 27.11 -11.50 7.51
N LYS A 13 28.31 -11.38 8.07
CA LYS A 13 28.54 -10.54 9.27
C LYS A 13 28.37 -9.05 8.95
N LYS A 14 28.90 -8.56 7.83
CA LYS A 14 28.73 -7.14 7.44
C LYS A 14 27.28 -6.85 7.08
N ALA A 15 26.60 -7.78 6.40
CA ALA A 15 25.15 -7.64 6.10
C ALA A 15 24.31 -7.59 7.39
N PHE A 16 24.59 -8.42 8.39
CA PHE A 16 23.93 -8.36 9.69
C PHE A 16 24.20 -7.06 10.45
N VAL A 17 25.44 -6.60 10.45
CA VAL A 17 25.80 -5.32 11.09
C VAL A 17 25.13 -4.14 10.39
N SER A 18 25.15 -4.09 9.04
CA SER A 18 24.50 -3.01 8.30
C SER A 18 22.99 -3.01 8.50
N MET A 19 22.34 -4.17 8.51
CA MET A 19 20.91 -4.30 8.81
C MET A 19 20.58 -3.85 10.25
N GLY A 20 21.43 -4.20 11.21
CA GLY A 20 21.31 -3.75 12.59
C GLY A 20 21.43 -2.23 12.71
N VAL A 21 22.41 -1.62 12.05
CA VAL A 21 22.59 -0.16 12.02
C VAL A 21 21.38 0.55 11.41
N VAL A 22 20.86 0.05 10.29
CA VAL A 22 19.65 0.61 9.67
C VAL A 22 18.44 0.50 10.60
N LEU A 23 18.26 -0.64 11.26
CA LEU A 23 17.16 -0.84 12.18
C LEU A 23 17.26 0.11 13.40
N VAL A 24 18.44 0.26 13.98
CA VAL A 24 18.68 1.21 15.09
C VAL A 24 18.43 2.65 14.62
N ALA A 25 18.88 3.02 13.42
CA ALA A 25 18.63 4.34 12.85
C ALA A 25 17.12 4.59 12.68
N LEU A 26 16.36 3.62 12.17
CA LEU A 26 14.91 3.71 12.03
C LEU A 26 14.19 3.82 13.39
N LEU A 27 14.69 3.14 14.45
CA LEU A 27 14.09 3.24 15.77
C LEU A 27 14.36 4.60 16.44
N ILE A 28 15.49 5.24 16.16
CA ILE A 28 15.84 6.57 16.71
C ILE A 28 15.18 7.69 15.90
N PHE A 29 14.91 7.46 14.62
CA PHE A 29 14.47 8.46 13.67
C PHE A 29 13.23 9.28 14.11
N PRO A 30 12.14 8.71 14.70
CA PRO A 30 10.98 9.49 15.11
C PRO A 30 11.31 10.50 16.21
N PHE A 31 12.24 10.19 17.10
CA PHE A 31 12.66 11.11 18.17
C PHE A 31 13.46 12.30 17.62
N VAL A 32 14.24 12.07 16.56
CA VAL A 32 14.95 13.15 15.86
C VAL A 32 13.96 13.99 15.05
N ALA A 33 13.06 13.36 14.30
CA ALA A 33 12.05 14.04 13.52
C ALA A 33 11.09 14.88 14.37
N GLN A 34 10.77 14.40 15.58
CA GLN A 34 9.93 15.11 16.54
C GLN A 34 10.53 16.46 16.99
N GLN A 35 11.87 16.62 16.99
CA GLN A 35 12.50 17.91 17.30
C GLN A 35 12.15 19.02 16.28
N PHE A 36 11.80 18.60 15.04
CA PHE A 36 11.33 19.51 14.00
C PHE A 36 9.79 19.68 14.00
N GLY A 37 9.08 18.91 14.85
CA GLY A 37 7.64 18.98 15.05
C GLY A 37 6.93 17.66 14.76
N ASN A 38 5.76 17.46 15.39
CA ASN A 38 4.95 16.25 15.23
C ASN A 38 4.45 16.03 13.78
N SER A 39 4.35 17.11 12.99
CA SER A 39 3.95 17.02 11.58
C SER A 39 4.92 16.18 10.75
N TRP A 40 6.23 16.28 11.02
CA TRP A 40 7.23 15.48 10.31
C TRP A 40 7.10 13.98 10.59
N VAL A 41 6.81 13.61 11.84
CA VAL A 41 6.57 12.20 12.19
C VAL A 41 5.32 11.68 11.48
N ARG A 42 4.23 12.49 11.44
CA ARG A 42 3.00 12.12 10.72
C ARG A 42 3.22 11.88 9.23
N ILE A 43 4.10 12.66 8.59
CA ILE A 43 4.47 12.47 7.18
C ILE A 43 5.17 11.13 6.99
N ILE A 44 6.05 10.77 7.92
CA ILE A 44 6.75 9.49 7.86
C ILE A 44 5.78 8.33 8.08
N ASP A 45 4.79 8.48 8.95
CA ASP A 45 3.73 7.48 9.15
C ASP A 45 2.95 7.25 7.85
N MET A 46 2.56 8.33 7.17
CA MET A 46 1.93 8.24 5.85
C MET A 46 2.87 7.61 4.81
N ALA A 47 4.16 7.94 4.84
CA ALA A 47 5.15 7.32 3.94
C ALA A 47 5.23 5.80 4.17
N LEU A 48 5.22 5.33 5.41
CA LEU A 48 5.21 3.90 5.73
C LEU A 48 3.94 3.21 5.21
N LEU A 49 2.77 3.86 5.32
CA LEU A 49 1.52 3.36 4.74
C LEU A 49 1.60 3.25 3.21
N TYR A 50 2.11 4.28 2.54
CA TYR A 50 2.31 4.25 1.09
C TYR A 50 3.34 3.22 0.64
N ILE A 51 4.40 2.97 1.43
CA ILE A 51 5.35 1.89 1.17
C ILE A 51 4.65 0.52 1.24
N MET A 52 3.78 0.30 2.23
CA MET A 52 3.00 -0.95 2.32
C MET A 52 2.10 -1.13 1.10
N LEU A 53 1.43 -0.06 0.64
CA LEU A 53 0.64 -0.05 -0.60
C LEU A 53 1.50 -0.35 -1.84
N ALA A 54 2.62 0.35 -1.98
CA ALA A 54 3.52 0.19 -3.11
C ALA A 54 4.12 -1.22 -3.17
N LEU A 55 4.45 -1.84 -2.02
CA LEU A 55 4.92 -3.22 -1.96
C LEU A 55 3.83 -4.21 -2.37
N GLY A 56 2.57 -3.97 -2.00
CA GLY A 56 1.44 -4.77 -2.46
C GLY A 56 1.23 -4.67 -3.97
N LEU A 57 1.25 -3.46 -4.52
CA LEU A 57 1.18 -3.22 -5.96
C LEU A 57 2.39 -3.82 -6.70
N ASN A 58 3.57 -3.79 -6.10
CA ASN A 58 4.78 -4.39 -6.68
C ASN A 58 4.68 -5.91 -6.86
N ILE A 59 3.83 -6.62 -6.11
CA ILE A 59 3.56 -8.05 -6.37
C ILE A 59 2.85 -8.21 -7.71
N VAL A 60 1.86 -7.35 -7.98
CA VAL A 60 1.04 -7.41 -9.21
C VAL A 60 1.82 -6.89 -10.42
N VAL A 61 2.34 -5.66 -10.32
CA VAL A 61 3.05 -4.99 -11.42
C VAL A 61 4.49 -5.50 -11.54
N GLY A 62 5.18 -5.60 -10.41
CA GLY A 62 6.60 -5.89 -10.38
C GLY A 62 6.92 -7.37 -10.64
N PHE A 63 6.29 -8.28 -9.95
CA PHE A 63 6.59 -9.70 -10.08
C PHE A 63 5.78 -10.38 -11.19
N ALA A 64 4.46 -10.14 -11.24
CA ALA A 64 3.58 -10.78 -12.22
C ALA A 64 3.49 -10.03 -13.57
N GLY A 65 3.97 -8.80 -13.66
CA GLY A 65 3.96 -8.00 -14.89
C GLY A 65 2.56 -7.56 -15.33
N LEU A 66 1.63 -7.41 -14.39
CA LEU A 66 0.24 -7.06 -14.65
C LEU A 66 0.00 -5.59 -14.28
N LEU A 67 -0.23 -4.74 -15.26
CA LEU A 67 -0.47 -3.32 -15.02
C LEU A 67 -1.86 -3.13 -14.39
N ASP A 68 -1.89 -2.69 -13.13
CA ASP A 68 -3.09 -2.43 -12.36
C ASP A 68 -3.15 -0.93 -11.99
N LEU A 69 -4.14 -0.22 -12.55
CA LEU A 69 -4.41 1.19 -12.27
C LEU A 69 -5.56 1.37 -11.26
N GLY A 70 -6.24 0.30 -10.89
CA GLY A 70 -7.35 0.32 -9.93
C GLY A 70 -6.96 -0.10 -8.52
N TYR A 71 -5.68 -0.22 -8.22
CA TYR A 71 -5.17 -0.80 -6.98
C TYR A 71 -5.68 -0.08 -5.72
N ILE A 72 -5.94 1.23 -5.80
CA ILE A 72 -6.48 2.02 -4.69
C ILE A 72 -7.86 1.52 -4.20
N ALA A 73 -8.60 0.81 -5.03
CA ALA A 73 -9.87 0.21 -4.66
C ALA A 73 -9.74 -0.81 -3.52
N PHE A 74 -8.67 -1.60 -3.49
CA PHE A 74 -8.43 -2.58 -2.43
C PHE A 74 -8.04 -1.91 -1.12
N PHE A 75 -7.35 -0.78 -1.20
CA PHE A 75 -7.08 0.10 -0.08
C PHE A 75 -8.38 0.68 0.49
N ALA A 76 -9.28 1.15 -0.38
CA ALA A 76 -10.62 1.62 0.02
C ALA A 76 -11.43 0.52 0.71
N VAL A 77 -11.49 -0.69 0.15
CA VAL A 77 -12.21 -1.83 0.76
C VAL A 77 -11.71 -2.10 2.17
N GLY A 78 -10.38 -2.12 2.39
CA GLY A 78 -9.81 -2.31 3.72
C GLY A 78 -10.14 -1.19 4.70
N ALA A 79 -10.10 0.07 4.23
CA ALA A 79 -10.42 1.24 5.03
C ALA A 79 -11.89 1.28 5.43
N TYR A 80 -12.81 1.04 4.50
CA TYR A 80 -14.24 0.99 4.77
C TYR A 80 -14.65 -0.19 5.63
N MET A 81 -13.98 -1.35 5.48
CA MET A 81 -14.20 -2.48 6.37
C MET A 81 -13.87 -2.12 7.82
N THR A 82 -12.79 -1.38 8.02
CA THR A 82 -12.42 -0.88 9.35
C THR A 82 -13.40 0.19 9.82
N GLY A 83 -13.74 1.14 8.96
CA GLY A 83 -14.74 2.15 9.27
C GLY A 83 -16.07 1.55 9.70
N LEU A 84 -16.53 0.50 9.04
CA LEU A 84 -17.80 -0.17 9.38
C LEU A 84 -17.74 -0.91 10.73
N LEU A 85 -16.62 -1.60 11.02
CA LEU A 85 -16.51 -2.49 12.18
C LEU A 85 -15.89 -1.83 13.42
N ALA A 86 -15.22 -0.68 13.27
CA ALA A 86 -14.57 0.03 14.37
C ALA A 86 -15.14 1.45 14.55
N SER A 87 -16.41 1.68 14.23
CA SER A 87 -17.06 2.97 14.42
C SER A 87 -18.57 2.80 14.65
N PRO A 88 -19.28 3.87 15.03
CA PRO A 88 -20.74 3.86 15.14
C PRO A 88 -21.48 3.63 13.81
N GLN A 89 -20.81 3.60 12.66
CA GLN A 89 -21.41 3.41 11.33
C GLN A 89 -22.25 2.13 11.23
N PHE A 90 -21.85 1.08 11.96
CA PHE A 90 -22.61 -0.17 11.97
C PHE A 90 -24.00 0.00 12.62
N ALA A 91 -24.13 0.88 13.60
CA ALA A 91 -25.43 1.22 14.17
C ALA A 91 -26.33 1.92 13.12
N ALA A 92 -25.79 2.88 12.39
CA ALA A 92 -26.51 3.56 11.29
C ALA A 92 -26.90 2.60 10.16
N LEU A 93 -26.04 1.62 9.84
CA LEU A 93 -26.35 0.55 8.90
C LEU A 93 -27.53 -0.29 9.42
N LEU A 94 -27.47 -0.73 10.68
CA LEU A 94 -28.52 -1.57 11.27
C LEU A 94 -29.85 -0.82 11.34
N GLU A 95 -29.85 0.46 11.68
CA GLU A 95 -31.03 1.32 11.67
C GLU A 95 -31.68 1.37 10.27
N SER A 96 -30.86 1.56 9.22
CA SER A 96 -31.35 1.56 7.84
C SER A 96 -31.91 0.20 7.42
N VAL A 97 -31.31 -0.92 7.87
CA VAL A 97 -31.82 -2.27 7.61
C VAL A 97 -33.17 -2.50 8.31
N VAL A 98 -33.32 -2.07 9.58
CA VAL A 98 -34.58 -2.15 10.32
C VAL A 98 -35.67 -1.36 9.60
N TYR A 99 -35.36 -0.17 9.12
CA TYR A 99 -36.30 0.67 8.40
C TYR A 99 -36.74 0.03 7.06
N GLN A 100 -35.81 -0.49 6.28
CA GLN A 100 -36.08 -1.04 4.96
C GLN A 100 -36.62 -2.48 4.99
N TYR A 101 -36.13 -3.30 5.92
CA TYR A 101 -36.45 -4.71 6.08
C TYR A 101 -36.73 -5.06 7.56
N PRO A 102 -37.90 -4.70 8.12
CA PRO A 102 -38.17 -4.82 9.57
C PRO A 102 -37.89 -6.22 10.13
N ILE A 103 -38.35 -7.27 9.42
CA ILE A 103 -38.19 -8.67 9.87
C ILE A 103 -36.70 -9.05 9.98
N LEU A 104 -35.86 -8.65 9.01
CA LEU A 104 -34.43 -8.92 9.02
C LEU A 104 -33.74 -8.10 10.10
N GLY A 105 -34.14 -6.84 10.26
CA GLY A 105 -33.57 -5.93 11.25
C GLY A 105 -33.85 -6.42 12.67
N GLU A 106 -35.10 -6.80 13.01
CA GLU A 106 -35.46 -7.36 14.31
C GLU A 106 -34.69 -8.66 14.59
N TRP A 107 -34.54 -9.53 13.60
CA TRP A 107 -33.75 -10.76 13.74
C TRP A 107 -32.27 -10.46 14.03
N LEU A 108 -31.67 -9.49 13.31
CA LEU A 108 -30.29 -9.06 13.54
C LEU A 108 -30.11 -8.48 14.95
N ILE A 109 -31.04 -7.64 15.40
CA ILE A 109 -31.00 -7.09 16.77
C ILE A 109 -31.14 -8.19 17.81
N ALA A 110 -32.02 -9.18 17.59
CA ALA A 110 -32.20 -10.31 18.48
C ALA A 110 -30.93 -11.18 18.61
N VAL A 111 -30.16 -11.34 17.52
CA VAL A 111 -28.92 -12.13 17.50
C VAL A 111 -27.73 -11.36 18.06
N MET A 112 -27.60 -10.08 17.73
CA MET A 112 -26.42 -9.27 18.05
C MET A 112 -26.56 -8.46 19.35
N GLY A 113 -27.78 -8.32 19.86
CA GLY A 113 -28.13 -7.56 21.08
C GLY A 113 -28.52 -6.10 20.79
N PRO A 114 -29.34 -5.49 21.63
CA PRO A 114 -29.87 -4.13 21.44
C PRO A 114 -28.81 -3.02 21.62
N GLU A 115 -27.70 -3.29 22.29
CA GLU A 115 -26.64 -2.31 22.52
C GLU A 115 -25.95 -1.88 21.21
N ILE A 116 -25.89 -2.77 20.21
CA ILE A 116 -25.24 -2.54 18.93
C ILE A 116 -25.96 -1.46 18.10
N THR A 117 -27.26 -1.29 18.32
CA THR A 117 -28.04 -0.23 17.65
C THR A 117 -27.67 1.18 18.10
N GLN A 118 -27.00 1.32 19.25
CA GLN A 118 -26.62 2.63 19.79
C GLN A 118 -25.13 2.94 19.60
N THR A 119 -24.27 1.96 19.79
CA THR A 119 -22.82 2.16 19.80
C THR A 119 -22.11 1.63 18.56
N GLY A 120 -22.69 0.67 17.84
CA GLY A 120 -21.97 -0.07 16.79
C GLY A 120 -21.23 -1.30 17.34
N ILE A 121 -20.38 -1.94 16.53
CA ILE A 121 -19.72 -3.20 16.92
C ILE A 121 -18.40 -2.97 17.67
N HIS A 122 -17.63 -1.95 17.34
CA HIS A 122 -16.33 -1.62 17.94
C HIS A 122 -15.37 -2.81 18.09
N LEU A 123 -15.14 -3.56 17.00
CA LEU A 123 -14.20 -4.68 17.00
C LEU A 123 -12.76 -4.20 17.16
N SER A 124 -11.96 -5.03 17.82
CA SER A 124 -10.51 -4.78 17.90
C SER A 124 -9.88 -4.76 16.51
N VAL A 125 -9.05 -3.76 16.23
CA VAL A 125 -8.34 -3.60 14.94
C VAL A 125 -7.51 -4.84 14.61
N TRP A 126 -7.01 -5.56 15.58
CA TRP A 126 -6.26 -6.82 15.37
C TRP A 126 -7.11 -7.95 14.75
N VAL A 127 -8.43 -7.92 14.92
CA VAL A 127 -9.37 -8.82 14.25
C VAL A 127 -9.77 -8.25 12.89
N ILE A 128 -9.91 -6.93 12.81
CA ILE A 128 -10.31 -6.25 11.58
C ILE A 128 -9.23 -6.34 10.50
N VAL A 129 -7.95 -6.21 10.85
CA VAL A 129 -6.84 -6.25 9.87
C VAL A 129 -6.79 -7.55 9.05
N PRO A 130 -6.82 -8.75 9.66
CA PRO A 130 -6.94 -9.99 8.88
C PRO A 130 -8.23 -10.06 8.06
N LEU A 131 -9.34 -9.57 8.61
CA LEU A 131 -10.61 -9.54 7.89
C LEU A 131 -10.57 -8.58 6.69
N ALA A 132 -9.99 -7.40 6.86
CA ALA A 132 -9.76 -6.43 5.78
C ALA A 132 -8.81 -7.00 4.70
N ALA A 133 -7.78 -7.74 5.09
CA ALA A 133 -6.91 -8.44 4.16
C ALA A 133 -7.65 -9.51 3.35
N LEU A 134 -8.51 -10.30 4.02
CA LEU A 134 -9.30 -11.34 3.37
C LEU A 134 -10.37 -10.76 2.46
N THR A 135 -11.09 -9.72 2.89
CA THR A 135 -12.12 -9.07 2.06
C THR A 135 -11.52 -8.38 0.86
N ALA A 136 -10.44 -7.61 1.03
CA ALA A 136 -9.74 -7.01 -0.09
C ALA A 136 -9.16 -8.07 -1.04
N GLY A 137 -8.60 -9.16 -0.52
CA GLY A 137 -8.15 -10.30 -1.31
C GLY A 137 -9.28 -10.98 -2.07
N PHE A 138 -10.46 -11.14 -1.46
CA PHE A 138 -11.65 -11.66 -2.12
C PHE A 138 -12.08 -10.76 -3.29
N PHE A 139 -12.16 -9.44 -3.09
CA PHE A 139 -12.44 -8.49 -4.16
C PHE A 139 -11.34 -8.51 -5.24
N GLY A 140 -10.07 -8.65 -4.85
CA GLY A 140 -8.96 -8.84 -5.78
C GLY A 140 -9.13 -10.09 -6.64
N ALA A 141 -9.55 -11.21 -6.07
CA ALA A 141 -9.85 -12.43 -6.81
C ALA A 141 -11.08 -12.26 -7.71
N LEU A 142 -12.15 -11.64 -7.20
CA LEU A 142 -13.40 -11.41 -7.92
C LEU A 142 -13.20 -10.53 -9.16
N LEU A 143 -12.49 -9.41 -8.99
CA LEU A 143 -12.18 -8.47 -10.06
C LEU A 143 -11.08 -8.99 -10.99
N GLY A 144 -10.08 -9.68 -10.44
CA GLY A 144 -9.01 -10.30 -11.21
C GLY A 144 -9.49 -11.41 -12.14
N ALA A 145 -10.46 -12.22 -11.74
CA ALA A 145 -10.90 -13.38 -12.52
C ALA A 145 -11.39 -13.05 -13.96
N PRO A 146 -12.21 -12.02 -14.22
CA PRO A 146 -12.58 -11.60 -15.56
C PRO A 146 -11.47 -10.84 -16.28
N THR A 147 -10.73 -9.97 -15.57
CA THR A 147 -9.74 -9.07 -16.17
C THR A 147 -8.50 -9.78 -16.69
N LEU A 148 -8.11 -10.91 -16.07
CA LEU A 148 -6.94 -11.70 -16.48
C LEU A 148 -7.05 -12.34 -17.87
N LYS A 149 -8.21 -12.26 -18.53
CA LYS A 149 -8.38 -12.62 -19.95
C LYS A 149 -7.84 -11.52 -20.87
N LEU A 150 -7.73 -10.30 -20.37
CA LEU A 150 -7.20 -9.15 -21.10
C LEU A 150 -5.69 -9.09 -20.98
N ARG A 151 -5.04 -8.45 -21.95
CA ARG A 151 -3.58 -8.34 -21.99
C ARG A 151 -3.15 -6.88 -22.14
N GLY A 152 -1.98 -6.56 -21.58
CA GLY A 152 -1.35 -5.25 -21.74
C GLY A 152 -2.26 -4.10 -21.30
N ASP A 153 -2.40 -3.09 -22.14
CA ASP A 153 -3.10 -1.85 -21.85
C ASP A 153 -4.61 -2.02 -21.59
N TYR A 154 -5.24 -3.04 -22.21
CA TYR A 154 -6.64 -3.34 -21.93
C TYR A 154 -6.90 -3.76 -20.48
N LEU A 155 -5.94 -4.46 -19.87
CA LEU A 155 -6.02 -4.80 -18.46
C LEU A 155 -5.97 -3.52 -17.60
N ALA A 156 -5.06 -2.61 -17.90
CA ALA A 156 -4.90 -1.34 -17.19
C ALA A 156 -6.16 -0.46 -17.28
N ILE A 157 -6.79 -0.36 -18.45
CA ILE A 157 -8.01 0.42 -18.64
C ILE A 157 -9.17 -0.17 -17.82
N VAL A 158 -9.30 -1.48 -17.81
CA VAL A 158 -10.39 -2.15 -17.09
C VAL A 158 -10.19 -2.08 -15.57
N THR A 159 -8.95 -2.23 -15.07
CA THR A 159 -8.67 -2.08 -13.63
C THR A 159 -8.89 -0.63 -13.17
N LEU A 160 -8.53 0.36 -13.99
CA LEU A 160 -8.87 1.76 -13.75
C LEU A 160 -10.40 1.96 -13.63
N GLY A 161 -11.15 1.40 -14.57
CA GLY A 161 -12.62 1.44 -14.54
C GLY A 161 -13.17 0.81 -13.23
N PHE A 162 -12.61 -0.29 -12.76
CA PHE A 162 -13.02 -0.90 -11.50
C PHE A 162 -12.69 -0.03 -10.29
N GLY A 163 -11.53 0.66 -10.29
CA GLY A 163 -11.19 1.62 -9.25
C GLY A 163 -12.26 2.71 -9.11
N GLU A 164 -12.66 3.30 -10.24
CA GLU A 164 -13.71 4.32 -10.27
C GLU A 164 -15.10 3.76 -9.92
N ILE A 165 -15.43 2.55 -10.37
CA ILE A 165 -16.68 1.89 -10.00
C ILE A 165 -16.76 1.71 -8.48
N ILE A 166 -15.71 1.23 -7.83
CA ILE A 166 -15.69 1.06 -6.37
C ILE A 166 -15.84 2.42 -5.68
N ARG A 167 -15.16 3.47 -6.15
CA ARG A 167 -15.32 4.83 -5.60
C ARG A 167 -16.76 5.34 -5.73
N ILE A 168 -17.39 5.13 -6.89
CA ILE A 168 -18.80 5.49 -7.12
C ILE A 168 -19.72 4.69 -6.20
N PHE A 169 -19.47 3.39 -6.02
CA PHE A 169 -20.22 2.60 -5.06
C PHE A 169 -20.08 3.15 -3.63
N MET A 170 -18.86 3.47 -3.18
CA MET A 170 -18.65 4.04 -1.85
C MET A 170 -19.38 5.38 -1.65
N ASN A 171 -19.54 6.17 -2.71
CA ASN A 171 -20.31 7.41 -2.69
C ASN A 171 -21.83 7.22 -2.63
N ASN A 172 -22.35 6.08 -3.11
CA ASN A 172 -23.79 5.86 -3.27
C ASN A 172 -24.36 4.74 -2.38
N LEU A 173 -23.52 4.03 -1.62
CA LEU A 173 -23.94 2.98 -0.70
C LEU A 173 -24.48 3.53 0.64
N ASN A 174 -25.20 4.63 0.59
CA ASN A 174 -25.96 5.22 1.73
C ASN A 174 -27.48 5.02 1.59
N ASP A 175 -27.96 4.63 0.39
CA ASP A 175 -29.38 4.39 0.11
C ASP A 175 -29.50 3.12 -0.77
N PRO A 176 -30.39 2.15 -0.48
CA PRO A 176 -31.38 2.10 0.61
C PRO A 176 -30.81 1.67 1.98
N ILE A 177 -29.59 1.12 2.03
CA ILE A 177 -28.91 0.66 3.25
C ILE A 177 -27.63 1.47 3.41
N ASN A 178 -27.47 2.10 4.58
CA ASN A 178 -26.34 2.99 4.84
C ASN A 178 -25.06 2.23 5.23
N PHE A 179 -24.30 1.72 4.24
CA PHE A 179 -23.01 1.06 4.47
C PHE A 179 -21.85 2.05 4.65
N THR A 180 -21.83 3.14 3.88
CA THR A 180 -20.63 3.98 3.73
C THR A 180 -20.82 5.42 4.18
N ASN A 181 -22.06 5.81 4.53
CA ASN A 181 -22.47 7.19 4.75
C ASN A 181 -22.25 8.10 3.53
N GLY A 182 -22.06 7.50 2.35
CA GLY A 182 -21.92 8.20 1.07
C GLY A 182 -20.76 9.22 1.06
N PRO A 183 -20.99 10.42 0.47
CA PRO A 183 -19.96 11.46 0.38
C PRO A 183 -19.49 12.01 1.73
N GLN A 184 -20.30 11.88 2.79
CA GLN A 184 -19.93 12.35 4.13
C GLN A 184 -18.83 11.50 4.76
N GLY A 185 -18.69 10.25 4.30
CA GLY A 185 -17.72 9.31 4.85
C GLY A 185 -18.04 8.83 6.26
N ILE A 186 -17.18 7.97 6.79
CA ILE A 186 -17.29 7.39 8.11
C ILE A 186 -16.36 8.13 9.07
N ASN A 187 -16.95 8.67 10.14
CA ASN A 187 -16.25 9.38 11.19
C ASN A 187 -16.13 8.53 12.46
N ASN A 188 -15.33 9.00 13.42
CA ASN A 188 -15.17 8.41 14.74
C ASN A 188 -14.75 6.93 14.69
N ILE A 189 -13.79 6.63 13.81
CA ILE A 189 -13.19 5.31 13.73
C ILE A 189 -12.26 5.12 14.92
N ASP A 190 -12.42 3.99 15.62
CA ASP A 190 -11.64 3.68 16.80
C ASP A 190 -10.14 3.65 16.52
N PRO A 191 -9.34 4.28 17.39
CA PRO A 191 -7.90 4.18 17.32
C PRO A 191 -7.44 2.76 17.66
N ILE A 192 -6.25 2.41 17.19
CA ILE A 192 -5.65 1.12 17.50
C ILE A 192 -5.34 1.04 19.00
N ARG A 193 -5.74 -0.06 19.63
CA ARG A 193 -5.40 -0.37 21.02
C ARG A 193 -4.41 -1.52 21.08
N ILE A 194 -3.32 -1.32 21.86
CA ILE A 194 -2.31 -2.33 22.12
C ILE A 194 -2.28 -2.57 23.64
N PHE A 195 -2.53 -3.80 24.08
CA PHE A 195 -2.60 -4.18 25.50
C PHE A 195 -3.51 -3.27 26.35
N GLY A 196 -4.64 -2.84 25.78
CA GLY A 196 -5.60 -1.98 26.46
C GLY A 196 -5.32 -0.48 26.37
N THR A 197 -4.13 -0.07 25.95
CA THR A 197 -3.75 1.33 25.76
C THR A 197 -4.09 1.80 24.36
N SER A 198 -4.81 2.93 24.24
CA SER A 198 -5.14 3.55 22.96
C SER A 198 -3.92 4.29 22.38
N LEU A 199 -3.59 4.04 21.11
CA LEU A 199 -2.51 4.76 20.42
C LEU A 199 -2.86 6.22 20.10
N ALA A 200 -4.13 6.62 20.17
CA ALA A 200 -4.52 8.03 20.02
C ALA A 200 -4.35 8.85 21.31
N GLY A 201 -3.99 8.22 22.42
CA GLY A 201 -3.97 8.86 23.74
C GLY A 201 -5.38 8.94 24.38
N GLU A 202 -5.45 9.40 25.61
CA GLU A 202 -6.72 9.64 26.27
C GLU A 202 -7.32 11.00 25.86
N ALA A 203 -8.65 11.06 25.75
CA ALA A 203 -9.36 12.29 25.44
C ALA A 203 -9.06 13.36 26.50
N GLY A 204 -8.40 14.45 26.10
CA GLY A 204 -8.06 15.57 27.00
C GLY A 204 -6.57 15.67 27.38
N SER A 205 -5.76 14.65 27.23
CA SER A 205 -4.30 14.77 27.29
C SER A 205 -3.76 15.04 25.87
N LYS A 206 -2.61 15.74 25.76
CA LYS A 206 -1.98 16.15 24.49
C LYS A 206 -1.62 14.96 23.58
N ALA A 207 -2.61 14.13 23.20
CA ALA A 207 -2.43 12.93 22.37
C ALA A 207 -1.16 12.12 22.76
N THR A 208 -0.96 11.91 24.05
CA THR A 208 0.15 11.14 24.62
C THR A 208 -0.31 9.75 25.03
N VAL A 209 0.42 8.75 24.58
CA VAL A 209 0.25 7.35 24.96
C VAL A 209 1.12 7.09 26.19
N MET A 210 0.54 6.69 27.30
CA MET A 210 1.29 6.35 28.52
C MET A 210 1.80 4.91 28.42
N ILE A 211 3.11 4.74 28.42
CA ILE A 211 3.78 3.43 28.53
C ILE A 211 4.51 3.41 29.87
N GLY A 212 3.84 2.89 30.91
CA GLY A 212 4.30 3.05 32.28
C GLY A 212 4.28 4.53 32.68
N ASP A 213 5.38 5.05 33.20
CA ASP A 213 5.53 6.46 33.61
C ASP A 213 5.97 7.39 32.45
N TYR A 214 6.21 6.86 31.27
CA TYR A 214 6.69 7.64 30.12
C TYR A 214 5.55 7.96 29.16
N GLY A 215 5.29 9.25 28.97
CA GLY A 215 4.31 9.75 27.99
C GLY A 215 4.93 9.91 26.60
N MET A 216 4.57 9.06 25.66
CA MET A 216 5.00 9.14 24.26
C MET A 216 3.93 9.78 23.40
N PRO A 217 4.24 10.71 22.47
CA PRO A 217 3.27 11.23 21.52
C PRO A 217 2.61 10.12 20.71
N SER A 218 1.31 10.22 20.47
CA SER A 218 0.54 9.21 19.72
C SER A 218 1.12 8.93 18.33
N VAL A 219 1.64 9.95 17.66
CA VAL A 219 2.26 9.84 16.33
C VAL A 219 3.46 8.87 16.38
N ASN A 220 4.32 8.98 17.39
CA ASN A 220 5.45 8.08 17.54
C ASN A 220 5.02 6.63 17.81
N ALA A 221 3.90 6.43 18.52
CA ALA A 221 3.35 5.08 18.75
C ALA A 221 2.86 4.45 17.45
N TYR A 222 2.16 5.22 16.60
CA TYR A 222 1.76 4.79 15.26
C TYR A 222 2.97 4.51 14.37
N TYR A 223 4.01 5.33 14.44
CA TYR A 223 5.25 5.10 13.70
C TYR A 223 5.84 3.71 13.97
N PHE A 224 6.01 3.34 15.24
CA PHE A 224 6.56 2.02 15.58
C PHE A 224 5.67 0.87 15.10
N LEU A 225 4.37 1.03 15.18
CA LEU A 225 3.43 0.05 14.66
C LEU A 225 3.55 -0.10 13.14
N PHE A 226 3.54 1.01 12.40
CA PHE A 226 3.65 1.00 10.95
C PHE A 226 5.01 0.52 10.47
N LEU A 227 6.08 0.87 11.17
CA LEU A 227 7.41 0.35 10.90
C LEU A 227 7.45 -1.18 11.07
N PHE A 228 6.87 -1.69 12.17
CA PHE A 228 6.77 -3.13 12.39
C PHE A 228 5.99 -3.82 11.27
N LEU A 229 4.82 -3.32 10.90
CA LEU A 229 4.02 -3.87 9.81
C LEU A 229 4.74 -3.79 8.46
N CYS A 230 5.42 -2.68 8.19
CA CYS A 230 6.23 -2.52 6.99
C CYS A 230 7.34 -3.58 6.92
N ILE A 231 8.05 -3.82 8.02
CA ILE A 231 9.07 -4.88 8.11
C ILE A 231 8.46 -6.27 7.86
N VAL A 232 7.28 -6.54 8.43
CA VAL A 232 6.56 -7.81 8.19
C VAL A 232 6.19 -7.95 6.72
N ILE A 233 5.64 -6.91 6.09
CA ILE A 233 5.28 -6.92 4.67
C ILE A 233 6.52 -7.09 3.78
N VAL A 234 7.61 -6.38 4.07
CA VAL A 234 8.90 -6.55 3.36
C VAL A 234 9.39 -8.00 3.48
N PHE A 235 9.35 -8.57 4.68
CA PHE A 235 9.75 -9.96 4.90
C PHE A 235 8.89 -10.95 4.12
N VAL A 236 7.56 -10.78 4.17
CA VAL A 236 6.62 -11.63 3.42
C VAL A 236 6.86 -11.49 1.92
N THR A 237 6.98 -10.27 1.42
CA THR A 237 7.21 -9.99 -0.02
C THR A 237 8.54 -10.59 -0.48
N ALA A 238 9.61 -10.47 0.30
CA ALA A 238 10.91 -11.07 -0.02
C ALA A 238 10.83 -12.62 -0.04
N ARG A 239 10.11 -13.23 0.91
CA ARG A 239 9.87 -14.67 0.92
C ARG A 239 9.04 -15.11 -0.27
N LEU A 240 8.04 -14.36 -0.66
CA LEU A 240 7.22 -14.61 -1.83
C LEU A 240 8.04 -14.54 -3.12
N GLN A 241 8.88 -13.53 -3.28
CA GLN A 241 9.75 -13.36 -4.44
C GLN A 241 10.63 -14.59 -4.68
N HIS A 242 11.20 -15.18 -3.61
CA HIS A 242 12.07 -16.35 -3.70
C HIS A 242 11.32 -17.69 -3.65
N SER A 243 9.99 -17.68 -3.51
CA SER A 243 9.15 -18.89 -3.47
C SER A 243 8.94 -19.51 -4.86
N ARG A 244 8.28 -20.68 -4.90
CA ARG A 244 7.85 -21.31 -6.16
C ARG A 244 6.88 -20.41 -6.92
N LEU A 245 6.00 -19.69 -6.20
CA LEU A 245 5.04 -18.74 -6.78
C LEU A 245 5.75 -17.52 -7.39
N GLY A 246 6.72 -16.94 -6.67
CA GLY A 246 7.50 -15.80 -7.17
C GLY A 246 8.23 -16.14 -8.47
N ARG A 247 8.85 -17.31 -8.55
CA ARG A 247 9.48 -17.78 -9.80
C ARG A 247 8.49 -17.97 -10.93
N ALA A 248 7.29 -18.48 -10.63
CA ALA A 248 6.23 -18.62 -11.62
C ALA A 248 5.72 -17.25 -12.12
N TRP A 249 5.62 -16.25 -11.25
CA TRP A 249 5.27 -14.87 -11.65
C TRP A 249 6.32 -14.28 -12.58
N VAL A 250 7.59 -14.39 -12.22
CA VAL A 250 8.68 -13.88 -13.09
C VAL A 250 8.67 -14.59 -14.44
N ALA A 251 8.49 -15.91 -14.49
CA ALA A 251 8.38 -16.66 -15.74
C ALA A 251 7.20 -16.18 -16.61
N ILE A 252 6.05 -15.90 -16.01
CA ILE A 252 4.87 -15.36 -16.72
C ILE A 252 5.14 -13.95 -17.24
N ARG A 253 5.85 -13.12 -16.48
CA ARG A 253 6.20 -11.75 -16.86
C ARG A 253 7.14 -11.74 -18.06
N GLU A 254 8.10 -12.65 -18.14
CA GLU A 254 9.05 -12.76 -19.26
C GLU A 254 8.35 -13.28 -20.53
N ASP A 255 7.67 -14.42 -20.45
CA ASP A 255 6.89 -14.97 -21.56
C ASP A 255 5.76 -15.87 -21.05
N GLU A 256 4.52 -15.39 -21.19
CA GLU A 256 3.32 -16.14 -20.77
C GLU A 256 3.10 -17.42 -21.57
N ILE A 257 3.45 -17.43 -22.86
CA ILE A 257 3.25 -18.57 -23.74
C ILE A 257 4.23 -19.69 -23.38
N ALA A 258 5.50 -19.33 -23.20
CA ALA A 258 6.54 -20.26 -22.76
C ALA A 258 6.23 -20.83 -21.37
N ALA A 259 5.83 -19.99 -20.42
CA ALA A 259 5.45 -20.41 -19.07
C ALA A 259 4.29 -21.42 -19.10
N LYS A 260 3.28 -21.20 -19.96
CA LYS A 260 2.16 -22.12 -20.16
C LYS A 260 2.61 -23.44 -20.79
N ALA A 261 3.54 -23.40 -21.75
CA ALA A 261 4.10 -24.59 -22.38
C ALA A 261 4.89 -25.45 -21.39
N MET A 262 5.52 -24.81 -20.38
CA MET A 262 6.21 -25.49 -19.28
C MET A 262 5.28 -26.00 -18.18
N GLY A 263 3.95 -25.95 -18.38
CA GLY A 263 2.95 -26.51 -17.46
C GLY A 263 2.51 -25.57 -16.34
N ILE A 264 2.88 -24.27 -16.37
CA ILE A 264 2.42 -23.30 -15.39
C ILE A 264 0.98 -22.91 -15.70
N ASN A 265 0.08 -23.05 -14.72
CA ASN A 265 -1.29 -22.53 -14.84
C ASN A 265 -1.29 -21.00 -14.68
N THR A 266 -1.06 -20.29 -15.79
CA THR A 266 -0.87 -18.83 -15.81
C THR A 266 -2.06 -18.09 -15.23
N ARG A 267 -3.30 -18.56 -15.46
CA ARG A 267 -4.53 -17.93 -14.94
C ARG A 267 -4.54 -17.92 -13.39
N ASN A 268 -4.35 -19.08 -12.77
CA ASN A 268 -4.42 -19.22 -11.31
C ASN A 268 -3.25 -18.47 -10.64
N VAL A 269 -2.07 -18.52 -11.24
CA VAL A 269 -0.87 -17.85 -10.73
C VAL A 269 -1.02 -16.32 -10.80
N LYS A 270 -1.55 -15.78 -11.88
CA LYS A 270 -1.89 -14.34 -12.00
C LYS A 270 -2.98 -13.93 -11.00
N LEU A 271 -4.05 -14.74 -10.89
CA LEU A 271 -5.14 -14.47 -9.93
C LEU A 271 -4.61 -14.40 -8.50
N LEU A 272 -3.68 -15.28 -8.15
CA LEU A 272 -3.05 -15.28 -6.83
C LEU A 272 -2.22 -14.00 -6.60
N ALA A 273 -1.53 -13.47 -7.62
CA ALA A 273 -0.82 -12.19 -7.51
C ALA A 273 -1.79 -11.03 -7.19
N PHE A 274 -2.91 -10.96 -7.89
CA PHE A 274 -3.97 -9.98 -7.61
C PHE A 274 -4.54 -10.11 -6.20
N THR A 275 -4.88 -11.34 -5.80
CA THR A 275 -5.43 -11.62 -4.46
C THR A 275 -4.45 -11.19 -3.36
N MET A 276 -3.17 -11.54 -3.50
CA MET A 276 -2.16 -11.20 -2.50
C MET A 276 -1.84 -9.71 -2.48
N GLY A 277 -1.70 -9.09 -3.65
CA GLY A 277 -1.52 -7.64 -3.75
C GLY A 277 -2.68 -6.89 -3.12
N ALA A 278 -3.93 -7.26 -3.46
CA ALA A 278 -5.14 -6.70 -2.87
C ALA A 278 -5.20 -6.87 -1.35
N SER A 279 -4.79 -8.03 -0.81
CA SER A 279 -4.74 -8.26 0.64
C SER A 279 -3.81 -7.27 1.35
N PHE A 280 -2.65 -6.96 0.76
CA PHE A 280 -1.75 -5.94 1.32
C PHE A 280 -2.35 -4.54 1.23
N GLY A 281 -3.07 -4.23 0.15
CA GLY A 281 -3.87 -3.01 0.04
C GLY A 281 -4.89 -2.90 1.16
N GLY A 282 -5.60 -4.00 1.46
CA GLY A 282 -6.58 -4.07 2.54
C GLY A 282 -5.98 -3.84 3.93
N VAL A 283 -4.80 -4.41 4.21
CA VAL A 283 -4.06 -4.17 5.47
C VAL A 283 -3.70 -2.70 5.61
N ALA A 284 -3.10 -2.11 4.57
CA ALA A 284 -2.74 -0.70 4.59
C ALA A 284 -3.96 0.21 4.76
N GLY A 285 -5.09 -0.13 4.11
CA GLY A 285 -6.36 0.59 4.25
C GLY A 285 -6.94 0.55 5.65
N SER A 286 -6.89 -0.60 6.30
CA SER A 286 -7.30 -0.75 7.69
C SER A 286 -6.47 0.12 8.64
N MET A 287 -5.16 0.14 8.43
CA MET A 287 -4.24 0.98 9.22
C MET A 287 -4.48 2.48 8.99
N PHE A 288 -4.69 2.88 7.73
CA PHE A 288 -5.02 4.25 7.36
C PHE A 288 -6.30 4.74 8.05
N ALA A 289 -7.38 3.95 8.00
CA ALA A 289 -8.65 4.29 8.60
C ALA A 289 -8.53 4.55 10.13
N SER A 290 -7.84 3.65 10.83
CA SER A 290 -7.61 3.80 12.28
C SER A 290 -6.66 4.94 12.65
N PHE A 291 -5.70 5.27 11.78
CA PHE A 291 -4.76 6.38 11.97
C PHE A 291 -5.41 7.74 11.73
N GLN A 292 -6.21 7.86 10.67
CA GLN A 292 -6.92 9.10 10.34
C GLN A 292 -8.14 9.33 11.22
N GLY A 293 -8.77 8.25 11.74
CA GLY A 293 -10.05 8.32 12.46
C GLY A 293 -11.24 8.70 11.58
N PHE A 294 -11.03 8.81 10.27
CA PHE A 294 -11.98 9.23 9.26
C PHE A 294 -11.65 8.63 7.90
N VAL A 295 -12.69 8.24 7.16
CA VAL A 295 -12.58 7.69 5.80
C VAL A 295 -13.66 8.29 4.92
N SER A 296 -13.27 8.87 3.77
CA SER A 296 -14.20 9.35 2.74
C SER A 296 -13.87 8.75 1.38
N PRO A 297 -14.84 8.65 0.45
CA PRO A 297 -14.59 8.14 -0.90
C PRO A 297 -13.57 8.98 -1.69
N GLU A 298 -13.46 10.27 -1.40
CA GLU A 298 -12.52 11.18 -2.05
C GLU A 298 -11.04 10.87 -1.73
N SER A 299 -10.79 10.19 -0.61
CA SER A 299 -9.44 9.71 -0.24
C SER A 299 -8.91 8.61 -1.17
N PHE A 300 -9.76 8.02 -2.00
CA PHE A 300 -9.44 6.88 -2.87
C PHE A 300 -9.59 7.23 -4.35
N SER A 301 -9.09 8.40 -4.72
CA SER A 301 -9.15 8.91 -6.09
C SER A 301 -8.16 8.20 -7.02
N LEU A 302 -8.40 8.31 -8.33
CA LEU A 302 -7.47 7.85 -9.35
C LEU A 302 -6.07 8.47 -9.18
N THR A 303 -5.99 9.71 -8.74
CA THR A 303 -4.71 10.40 -8.49
C THR A 303 -3.85 9.64 -7.49
N GLU A 304 -4.44 9.11 -6.42
CA GLU A 304 -3.71 8.30 -5.43
C GLU A 304 -3.26 6.95 -6.02
N SER A 305 -4.06 6.33 -6.91
CA SER A 305 -3.64 5.12 -7.63
C SER A 305 -2.42 5.37 -8.50
N ILE A 306 -2.42 6.49 -9.24
CA ILE A 306 -1.28 6.92 -10.07
C ILE A 306 -0.07 7.22 -9.19
N ALA A 307 -0.24 7.84 -8.02
CA ALA A 307 0.84 8.12 -7.09
C ALA A 307 1.52 6.83 -6.59
N VAL A 308 0.74 5.83 -6.18
CA VAL A 308 1.27 4.53 -5.75
C VAL A 308 1.99 3.80 -6.89
N LEU A 309 1.42 3.84 -8.10
CA LEU A 309 2.09 3.29 -9.28
C LEU A 309 3.41 4.03 -9.57
N ALA A 310 3.41 5.36 -9.48
CA ALA A 310 4.62 6.16 -9.65
C ALA A 310 5.72 5.79 -8.63
N MET A 311 5.36 5.48 -7.38
CA MET A 311 6.30 5.00 -6.37
C MET A 311 6.99 3.70 -6.79
N VAL A 312 6.23 2.76 -7.36
CA VAL A 312 6.75 1.47 -7.83
C VAL A 312 7.63 1.64 -9.07
N VAL A 313 7.16 2.42 -10.04
CA VAL A 313 7.89 2.65 -11.32
C VAL A 313 9.17 3.44 -11.09
N LEU A 314 9.07 4.56 -10.34
CA LEU A 314 10.21 5.42 -10.02
C LEU A 314 11.25 4.67 -9.17
N GLY A 315 10.79 3.90 -8.19
CA GLY A 315 11.68 3.11 -7.35
C GLY A 315 12.42 2.02 -8.11
N GLY A 316 11.74 1.34 -9.02
CA GLY A 316 12.23 0.21 -9.81
C GLY A 316 11.30 -1.00 -9.70
N ILE A 317 10.66 -1.32 -10.81
CA ILE A 317 9.65 -2.38 -10.92
C ILE A 317 10.26 -3.74 -10.55
N GLY A 318 9.66 -4.43 -9.57
CA GLY A 318 10.09 -5.75 -9.14
C GLY A 318 11.26 -5.77 -8.14
N HIS A 319 11.76 -4.59 -7.71
CA HIS A 319 12.86 -4.47 -6.75
C HIS A 319 12.40 -3.88 -5.42
N ILE A 320 12.35 -4.68 -4.36
CA ILE A 320 11.80 -4.27 -3.06
C ILE A 320 12.48 -3.02 -2.49
N PRO A 321 13.84 -2.92 -2.38
CA PRO A 321 14.50 -1.72 -1.88
C PRO A 321 14.23 -0.48 -2.75
N GLY A 322 14.14 -0.67 -4.07
CA GLY A 322 13.79 0.40 -5.00
C GLY A 322 12.40 0.97 -4.71
N VAL A 323 11.41 0.10 -4.58
CA VAL A 323 10.02 0.50 -4.27
C VAL A 323 9.92 1.25 -2.94
N ILE A 324 10.65 0.80 -1.90
CA ILE A 324 10.73 1.51 -0.62
C ILE A 324 11.29 2.92 -0.82
N LEU A 325 12.37 3.06 -1.57
CA LEU A 325 12.97 4.36 -1.88
C LEU A 325 12.00 5.26 -2.66
N GLY A 326 11.32 4.73 -3.68
CA GLY A 326 10.29 5.43 -4.43
C GLY A 326 9.14 5.90 -3.54
N GLY A 327 8.69 5.03 -2.62
CA GLY A 327 7.66 5.35 -1.63
C GLY A 327 8.07 6.50 -0.70
N VAL A 328 9.27 6.45 -0.12
CA VAL A 328 9.80 7.53 0.73
C VAL A 328 9.90 8.84 -0.03
N LEU A 329 10.47 8.82 -1.24
CA LEU A 329 10.66 10.04 -2.03
C LEU A 329 9.35 10.71 -2.40
N LEU A 330 8.40 9.93 -2.94
CA LEU A 330 7.13 10.50 -3.40
C LEU A 330 6.17 10.84 -2.25
N ALA A 331 6.21 10.11 -1.14
CA ALA A 331 5.41 10.45 0.03
C ALA A 331 5.92 11.71 0.75
N ALA A 332 7.23 11.97 0.75
CA ALA A 332 7.81 13.18 1.33
C ALA A 332 7.67 14.42 0.42
N LEU A 333 7.53 14.23 -0.89
CA LEU A 333 7.52 15.29 -1.88
C LEU A 333 6.46 16.39 -1.62
N PRO A 334 5.19 16.09 -1.30
CA PRO A 334 4.16 17.10 -1.07
C PRO A 334 4.54 18.07 0.05
N GLU A 335 5.10 17.54 1.13
CA GLU A 335 5.46 18.33 2.29
C GLU A 335 6.70 19.19 2.06
N VAL A 336 7.69 18.64 1.34
CA VAL A 336 8.84 19.42 0.90
C VAL A 336 8.39 20.58 0.01
N LEU A 337 7.44 20.33 -0.92
CA LEU A 337 6.88 21.38 -1.77
C LEU A 337 6.15 22.44 -0.96
N ARG A 338 5.34 22.04 0.02
CA ARG A 338 4.63 22.96 0.90
C ARG A 338 5.60 23.85 1.68
N HIS A 339 6.68 23.30 2.23
CA HIS A 339 7.65 24.04 3.04
C HIS A 339 8.63 24.88 2.21
N VAL A 340 8.85 24.56 0.95
CA VAL A 340 9.81 25.28 0.10
C VAL A 340 9.10 26.20 -0.91
N VAL A 341 8.12 25.68 -1.63
CA VAL A 341 7.51 26.38 -2.76
C VAL A 341 6.50 27.43 -2.32
N GLU A 342 5.67 27.14 -1.33
CA GLU A 342 4.68 28.11 -0.84
C GLU A 342 5.33 29.37 -0.23
N PRO A 343 6.34 29.24 0.67
CA PRO A 343 7.06 30.41 1.17
C PRO A 343 7.81 31.18 0.07
N ALA A 344 8.41 30.47 -0.89
CA ALA A 344 9.10 31.09 -2.02
C ALA A 344 8.13 31.89 -2.92
N GLN A 345 6.94 31.35 -3.20
CA GLN A 345 5.92 32.07 -3.95
C GLN A 345 5.43 33.32 -3.19
N ASN A 346 5.19 33.20 -1.88
CA ASN A 346 4.81 34.35 -1.05
C ASN A 346 5.88 35.43 -1.01
N ALA A 347 7.17 35.05 -0.98
CA ALA A 347 8.27 36.02 -0.98
C ALA A 347 8.43 36.74 -2.32
N ILE A 348 8.16 36.04 -3.46
CA ILE A 348 8.36 36.61 -4.82
C ILE A 348 7.08 37.34 -5.30
N PHE A 349 5.92 36.75 -5.11
CA PHE A 349 4.65 37.18 -5.70
C PHE A 349 3.67 37.79 -4.67
N GLY A 350 3.99 37.74 -3.38
CA GLY A 350 3.10 38.21 -2.30
C GLY A 350 1.85 37.33 -2.09
N LYS A 351 1.71 36.24 -2.84
CA LYS A 351 0.60 35.27 -2.72
C LYS A 351 1.01 33.90 -3.27
N VAL A 352 0.33 32.85 -2.83
CA VAL A 352 0.45 31.53 -3.41
C VAL A 352 -0.32 31.51 -4.74
N LEU A 353 0.38 31.28 -5.86
CA LEU A 353 -0.19 31.20 -7.20
C LEU A 353 -0.58 29.77 -7.57
N ILE A 354 0.23 28.79 -7.17
CA ILE A 354 0.04 27.37 -7.46
C ILE A 354 0.09 26.64 -6.12
N GLU A 355 -0.98 25.95 -5.79
CA GLU A 355 -1.05 25.11 -4.59
C GLU A 355 -0.04 23.94 -4.70
N ALA A 356 0.54 23.54 -3.58
CA ALA A 356 1.49 22.43 -3.51
C ALA A 356 0.90 21.14 -4.07
N GLU A 357 -0.40 20.93 -3.93
CA GLU A 357 -1.13 19.76 -4.42
C GLU A 357 -1.11 19.64 -5.96
N VAL A 358 -1.38 20.75 -6.67
CA VAL A 358 -1.35 20.78 -8.14
C VAL A 358 0.07 20.56 -8.66
N LEU A 359 1.05 21.18 -7.99
CA LEU A 359 2.47 21.01 -8.34
C LEU A 359 2.94 19.58 -8.10
N ARG A 360 2.46 18.92 -7.04
CA ARG A 360 2.70 17.50 -6.74
C ARG A 360 2.28 16.61 -7.92
N GLN A 361 1.06 16.78 -8.42
CA GLN A 361 0.54 15.98 -9.53
C GLN A 361 1.36 16.18 -10.81
N LEU A 362 1.73 17.41 -11.13
CA LEU A 362 2.59 17.71 -12.26
C LEU A 362 3.96 17.06 -12.12
N LEU A 363 4.57 17.13 -10.93
CA LEU A 363 5.87 16.54 -10.67
C LEU A 363 5.84 15.00 -10.71
N TYR A 364 4.77 14.36 -10.25
CA TYR A 364 4.61 12.92 -10.37
C TYR A 364 4.57 12.48 -11.84
N GLY A 365 3.74 13.15 -12.66
CA GLY A 365 3.69 12.86 -14.09
C GLY A 365 5.02 13.10 -14.80
N LEU A 366 5.65 14.25 -14.52
CA LEU A 366 6.94 14.60 -15.11
C LEU A 366 8.04 13.61 -14.67
N ALA A 367 8.11 13.26 -13.40
CA ALA A 367 9.09 12.31 -12.89
C ALA A 367 8.93 10.93 -13.55
N MET A 368 7.69 10.44 -13.70
CA MET A 368 7.42 9.19 -14.41
C MET A 368 7.92 9.23 -15.85
N VAL A 369 7.59 10.29 -16.61
CA VAL A 369 8.03 10.44 -18.01
C VAL A 369 9.55 10.50 -18.09
N LEU A 370 10.20 11.34 -17.28
CA LEU A 370 11.66 11.49 -17.29
C LEU A 370 12.39 10.19 -16.93
N ILE A 371 11.88 9.44 -15.95
CA ILE A 371 12.50 8.18 -15.55
C ILE A 371 12.30 7.11 -16.62
N MET A 372 11.08 6.99 -17.17
CA MET A 372 10.84 6.03 -18.26
C MET A 372 11.69 6.30 -19.50
N LEU A 373 11.95 7.58 -19.81
CA LEU A 373 12.80 7.95 -20.96
C LEU A 373 14.29 7.72 -20.70
N ASN A 374 14.78 8.07 -19.50
CA ASN A 374 16.23 8.06 -19.21
C ASN A 374 16.70 6.79 -18.49
N ARG A 375 15.85 6.23 -17.60
CA ARG A 375 16.15 5.04 -16.79
C ARG A 375 14.93 4.16 -16.63
N PRO A 376 14.53 3.40 -17.67
CA PRO A 376 13.32 2.56 -17.63
C PRO A 376 13.35 1.49 -16.53
N ALA A 377 14.52 1.15 -16.01
CA ALA A 377 14.68 0.23 -14.89
C ALA A 377 14.44 0.87 -13.49
N GLY A 378 14.14 2.18 -13.42
CA GLY A 378 13.92 2.93 -12.18
C GLY A 378 15.21 3.49 -11.56
N LEU A 379 15.05 4.15 -10.39
CA LEU A 379 16.19 4.74 -9.66
C LEU A 379 17.13 3.68 -9.09
N TRP A 380 16.58 2.57 -8.64
CA TRP A 380 17.33 1.43 -8.08
C TRP A 380 16.86 0.13 -8.74
N PRO A 381 17.41 -0.20 -9.92
CA PRO A 381 17.01 -1.39 -10.65
C PRO A 381 17.41 -2.66 -9.89
N SER A 382 16.65 -3.73 -10.13
CA SER A 382 17.05 -5.08 -9.72
C SER A 382 18.45 -5.39 -10.32
N PRO A 383 19.39 -5.93 -9.53
CA PRO A 383 20.63 -6.42 -10.11
C PRO A 383 20.27 -7.42 -11.21
N LYS A 384 20.69 -7.10 -12.45
CA LYS A 384 20.58 -8.10 -13.54
C LYS A 384 21.30 -9.34 -13.03
N HIS A 385 20.68 -10.51 -13.18
CA HIS A 385 21.43 -11.75 -13.16
C HIS A 385 22.53 -11.53 -14.20
N GLU A 386 23.76 -11.37 -13.74
CA GLU A 386 24.90 -11.35 -14.67
C GLU A 386 24.74 -12.61 -15.50
N ASP A 387 24.51 -12.41 -16.80
CA ASP A 387 24.63 -13.47 -17.77
C ASP A 387 25.93 -14.17 -17.41
N ARG A 388 25.87 -15.46 -17.10
CA ARG A 388 27.09 -16.26 -16.98
C ARG A 388 27.98 -15.80 -18.12
N PRO A 389 29.25 -15.42 -17.87
CA PRO A 389 30.12 -15.05 -18.94
C PRO A 389 29.96 -16.12 -20.01
N GLU A 390 29.54 -15.71 -21.20
CA GLU A 390 29.41 -16.59 -22.37
C GLU A 390 30.57 -17.55 -22.27
N ALA A 391 30.25 -18.84 -22.13
CA ALA A 391 31.27 -19.86 -22.14
C ALA A 391 32.07 -19.59 -23.41
N ALA A 392 33.24 -19.06 -23.20
CA ALA A 392 34.10 -18.56 -24.26
C ALA A 392 33.96 -19.48 -25.47
N GLU A 393 33.76 -18.93 -26.61
CA GLU A 393 33.83 -19.57 -27.91
C GLU A 393 35.12 -20.45 -28.02
N THR A 394 35.15 -21.57 -27.36
CA THR A 394 36.13 -22.61 -27.51
C THR A 394 35.46 -23.78 -28.21
N ASN A 395 34.93 -23.53 -29.39
CA ASN A 395 34.74 -24.59 -30.39
C ASN A 395 34.70 -23.94 -31.79
N LYS A 396 35.85 -23.47 -32.23
CA LYS A 396 36.15 -23.52 -33.68
C LYS A 396 36.25 -24.99 -34.02
N PRO A 397 35.33 -25.55 -34.81
CA PRO A 397 35.58 -26.89 -35.37
C PRO A 397 36.83 -26.79 -36.23
N ASP A 398 37.83 -27.60 -35.86
CA ASP A 398 39.03 -27.75 -36.68
C ASP A 398 38.63 -28.08 -38.12
N ALA A 399 39.15 -27.31 -39.03
CA ALA A 399 38.95 -27.51 -40.44
C ALA A 399 39.34 -28.95 -40.80
N PHE A 400 38.42 -29.68 -41.39
CA PHE A 400 38.72 -30.96 -42.01
C PHE A 400 39.79 -30.70 -43.08
N PRO A 401 40.92 -31.46 -43.11
CA PRO A 401 41.84 -31.40 -44.22
C PRO A 401 41.16 -31.98 -45.45
N ALA A 402 41.13 -31.21 -46.52
CA ALA A 402 40.72 -31.69 -47.84
C ALA A 402 41.65 -32.81 -48.29
N ALA A 403 41.06 -33.97 -48.62
CA ALA A 403 41.68 -35.03 -49.39
C ALA A 403 41.07 -35.09 -50.78
#